data_1164cf672fbad337fc094c04fa6ae0aa
#
_entry.id   1164cf672fbad337fc094c04fa6ae0aa
#
_cell.length_a   1.000
_cell.length_b   1.000
_cell.length_c   1.000
_cell.angle_alpha   90.00
_cell.angle_beta   90.00
_cell.angle_gamma   90.00
#
_symmetry.space_group_name_H-M   'P 1'
#
loop_
_entity.id
_entity.type
_entity.pdbx_description
1 polymer ?
#
loop_
_entity_poly.entity_id
_entity_poly.type
_entity_poly.pdbx_seq_one_letter_code
_entity_poly.pdbx_strand_id
1 'polypeptide(L)'
;MTQLDTTNIPQHIAIIMDGNGRWAAERGKPRSFGHQAGVDAVRRITSECTRLGVKYLTLYTFSTENWNRPATEVAALMGLVLTSLEDEIFMKNNVRFQVIGDIERLPKEVQLKLQETMDHTAHNSAMTMVVALSYSSRWEIVKATREIAADLAAGKIQDADINEQLISEHMTTSFMPDPDLLIRTGGEQRISNYLLWQIAYSELYFCDTFWPDFDEEGLHKAIADYQRRQRRFGKTEAQVEAEQK
;
A
#
# COMPACT_ATOMS: atom_id res chain seq x y z
N MET A 1 -26.15 4.31 1.13
CA MET A 1 -24.75 4.81 1.07
C MET A 1 -24.31 5.13 2.49
N THR A 2 -23.15 4.63 2.88
CA THR A 2 -22.54 4.93 4.18
C THR A 2 -22.17 6.42 4.22
N GLN A 3 -22.68 7.16 5.21
CA GLN A 3 -22.36 8.57 5.38
C GLN A 3 -20.97 8.69 6.02
N LEU A 4 -20.05 9.41 5.38
CA LEU A 4 -18.71 9.68 5.89
C LEU A 4 -18.60 11.10 6.43
N ASP A 5 -17.84 11.25 7.51
CA ASP A 5 -17.36 12.55 7.95
C ASP A 5 -16.18 12.98 7.06
N THR A 6 -16.42 13.99 6.23
CA THR A 6 -15.42 14.48 5.27
C THR A 6 -14.25 15.23 5.93
N THR A 7 -14.35 15.56 7.22
CA THR A 7 -13.29 16.21 7.98
C THR A 7 -12.34 15.23 8.66
N ASN A 8 -12.70 13.92 8.68
CA ASN A 8 -11.93 12.85 9.29
C ASN A 8 -11.66 11.69 8.29
N ILE A 9 -11.14 12.02 7.12
CA ILE A 9 -10.71 11.04 6.13
C ILE A 9 -9.27 10.60 6.44
N PRO A 10 -8.95 9.27 6.44
CA PRO A 10 -7.58 8.80 6.57
C PRO A 10 -6.67 9.46 5.55
N GLN A 11 -5.54 10.01 5.98
CA GLN A 11 -4.57 10.62 5.09
C GLN A 11 -3.87 9.56 4.23
N HIS A 12 -3.57 8.40 4.82
CA HIS A 12 -2.92 7.27 4.16
C HIS A 12 -3.69 5.98 4.39
N ILE A 13 -4.12 5.34 3.30
CA ILE A 13 -4.76 4.02 3.30
C ILE A 13 -3.81 3.01 2.67
N ALA A 14 -3.53 1.90 3.38
CA ALA A 14 -2.79 0.75 2.86
C ALA A 14 -3.75 -0.42 2.62
N ILE A 15 -3.63 -1.14 1.49
CA ILE A 15 -4.54 -2.24 1.14
C ILE A 15 -3.77 -3.51 0.80
N ILE A 16 -4.15 -4.62 1.45
CA ILE A 16 -3.79 -5.98 1.05
C ILE A 16 -4.93 -6.53 0.19
N MET A 17 -4.67 -6.58 -1.12
CA MET A 17 -5.63 -6.98 -2.17
C MET A 17 -5.74 -8.50 -2.26
N ASP A 18 -6.42 -9.13 -1.28
CA ASP A 18 -6.55 -10.59 -1.23
C ASP A 18 -7.90 -11.07 -1.79
N GLY A 19 -7.89 -12.31 -2.28
CA GLY A 19 -9.06 -13.02 -2.76
C GLY A 19 -9.17 -13.18 -4.27
N ASN A 20 -8.30 -12.58 -5.09
CA ASN A 20 -8.35 -12.67 -6.57
C ASN A 20 -8.47 -14.12 -7.08
N GLY A 21 -7.63 -15.02 -6.56
CA GLY A 21 -7.62 -16.42 -6.99
C GLY A 21 -8.87 -17.19 -6.56
N ARG A 22 -9.38 -16.96 -5.36
CA ARG A 22 -10.61 -17.57 -4.84
C ARG A 22 -11.84 -17.07 -5.60
N TRP A 23 -11.91 -15.78 -5.86
CA TRP A 23 -12.94 -15.15 -6.68
C TRP A 23 -13.03 -15.79 -8.08
N ALA A 24 -11.90 -16.03 -8.74
CA ALA A 24 -11.84 -16.70 -10.03
C ALA A 24 -12.28 -18.16 -9.93
N ALA A 25 -11.83 -18.90 -8.90
CA ALA A 25 -12.17 -20.30 -8.69
C ALA A 25 -13.69 -20.52 -8.50
N GLU A 26 -14.38 -19.65 -7.74
CA GLU A 26 -15.83 -19.69 -7.58
C GLU A 26 -16.59 -19.51 -8.91
N ARG A 27 -15.94 -18.89 -9.89
CA ARG A 27 -16.49 -18.66 -11.25
C ARG A 27 -15.99 -19.67 -12.29
N GLY A 28 -15.28 -20.72 -11.84
CA GLY A 28 -14.70 -21.73 -12.74
C GLY A 28 -13.62 -21.17 -13.67
N LYS A 29 -12.94 -20.08 -13.27
CA LYS A 29 -11.93 -19.38 -14.07
C LYS A 29 -10.53 -19.58 -13.50
N PRO A 30 -9.47 -19.46 -14.33
CA PRO A 30 -8.10 -19.52 -13.85
C PRO A 30 -7.75 -18.31 -12.97
N ARG A 31 -6.76 -18.46 -12.09
CA ARG A 31 -6.31 -17.39 -11.15
C ARG A 31 -5.97 -16.07 -11.86
N SER A 32 -5.40 -16.13 -13.06
CA SER A 32 -5.06 -14.96 -13.88
C SER A 32 -6.28 -14.09 -14.20
N PHE A 33 -7.45 -14.71 -14.40
CA PHE A 33 -8.71 -13.99 -14.63
C PHE A 33 -9.11 -13.15 -13.41
N GLY A 34 -8.91 -13.67 -12.20
CA GLY A 34 -9.17 -12.92 -10.96
C GLY A 34 -8.19 -11.76 -10.77
N HIS A 35 -6.92 -11.94 -11.13
CA HIS A 35 -5.95 -10.84 -11.08
C HIS A 35 -6.29 -9.73 -12.08
N GLN A 36 -6.74 -10.09 -13.30
CA GLN A 36 -7.20 -9.10 -14.29
C GLN A 36 -8.42 -8.32 -13.77
N ALA A 37 -9.43 -9.00 -13.20
CA ALA A 37 -10.59 -8.34 -12.57
C ALA A 37 -10.16 -7.45 -11.39
N GLY A 38 -9.10 -7.83 -10.67
CA GLY A 38 -8.53 -7.03 -9.57
C GLY A 38 -7.96 -5.68 -10.04
N VAL A 39 -7.51 -5.56 -11.30
CA VAL A 39 -7.06 -4.26 -11.87
C VAL A 39 -8.20 -3.26 -11.95
N ASP A 40 -9.41 -3.71 -12.31
CA ASP A 40 -10.59 -2.82 -12.36
C ASP A 40 -10.98 -2.33 -10.96
N ALA A 41 -10.81 -3.17 -9.93
CA ALA A 41 -10.97 -2.74 -8.54
C ALA A 41 -9.91 -1.69 -8.15
N VAL A 42 -8.64 -1.83 -8.56
CA VAL A 42 -7.60 -0.81 -8.35
C VAL A 42 -8.05 0.53 -8.94
N ARG A 43 -8.56 0.55 -10.19
CA ARG A 43 -9.01 1.77 -10.85
C ARG A 43 -10.15 2.45 -10.08
N ARG A 44 -11.17 1.68 -9.67
CA ARG A 44 -12.31 2.20 -8.89
C ARG A 44 -11.85 2.80 -7.57
N ILE A 45 -11.10 2.04 -6.79
CA ILE A 45 -10.63 2.46 -5.46
C ILE A 45 -9.68 3.66 -5.54
N THR A 46 -8.79 3.70 -6.55
CA THR A 46 -7.91 4.86 -6.79
C THR A 46 -8.73 6.13 -7.05
N SER A 47 -9.71 6.05 -7.94
CA SER A 47 -10.59 7.18 -8.26
C SER A 47 -11.38 7.65 -7.04
N GLU A 48 -11.92 6.71 -6.25
CA GLU A 48 -12.71 7.03 -5.07
C GLU A 48 -11.85 7.58 -3.93
N CYS A 49 -10.66 7.02 -3.66
CA CYS A 49 -9.71 7.58 -2.70
C CYS A 49 -9.32 9.02 -3.06
N THR A 50 -9.05 9.27 -4.35
CA THR A 50 -8.75 10.64 -4.83
C THR A 50 -9.93 11.59 -4.60
N ARG A 51 -11.16 11.16 -4.92
CA ARG A 51 -12.38 11.94 -4.72
C ARG A 51 -12.63 12.29 -3.25
N LEU A 52 -12.33 11.35 -2.34
CA LEU A 52 -12.46 11.54 -0.89
C LEU A 52 -11.35 12.41 -0.27
N GLY A 53 -10.28 12.70 -1.03
CA GLY A 53 -9.18 13.53 -0.55
C GLY A 53 -8.09 12.75 0.20
N VAL A 54 -8.05 11.43 0.11
CA VAL A 54 -6.94 10.59 0.57
C VAL A 54 -5.65 11.06 -0.09
N LYS A 55 -4.55 11.18 0.66
CA LYS A 55 -3.27 11.67 0.14
C LYS A 55 -2.34 10.57 -0.33
N TYR A 56 -2.39 9.42 0.31
CA TYR A 56 -1.57 8.25 -0.03
C TYR A 56 -2.43 6.98 -0.07
N LEU A 57 -2.28 6.22 -1.14
CA LEU A 57 -2.89 4.90 -1.29
C LEU A 57 -1.80 3.89 -1.59
N THR A 58 -1.48 3.00 -0.62
CA THR A 58 -0.45 1.97 -0.83
C THR A 58 -1.09 0.61 -1.07
N LEU A 59 -0.72 -0.04 -2.18
CA LEU A 59 -1.29 -1.30 -2.63
C LEU A 59 -0.25 -2.43 -2.56
N TYR A 60 -0.55 -3.51 -1.83
CA TYR A 60 0.30 -4.71 -1.76
C TYR A 60 0.06 -5.60 -2.97
N THR A 61 0.91 -5.46 -3.98
CA THR A 61 0.70 -6.10 -5.29
C THR A 61 1.49 -7.40 -5.44
N PHE A 62 2.78 -7.42 -5.04
CA PHE A 62 3.63 -8.59 -5.17
C PHE A 62 4.65 -8.63 -4.03
N SER A 63 4.57 -9.67 -3.18
CA SER A 63 5.48 -9.84 -2.06
C SER A 63 6.78 -10.57 -2.46
N THR A 64 7.83 -10.44 -1.64
CA THR A 64 9.07 -11.21 -1.82
C THR A 64 8.82 -12.72 -1.76
N GLU A 65 7.83 -13.19 -0.99
CA GLU A 65 7.43 -14.58 -0.90
C GLU A 65 6.77 -15.10 -2.19
N ASN A 66 6.16 -14.19 -2.98
CA ASN A 66 5.50 -14.57 -4.23
C ASN A 66 6.49 -15.05 -5.33
N TRP A 67 7.79 -14.75 -5.18
CA TRP A 67 8.81 -15.32 -6.06
C TRP A 67 8.91 -16.85 -5.97
N ASN A 68 8.40 -17.47 -4.89
CA ASN A 68 8.33 -18.92 -4.73
C ASN A 68 7.15 -19.57 -5.47
N ARG A 69 6.29 -18.78 -6.14
CA ARG A 69 5.20 -19.29 -6.97
C ARG A 69 5.74 -19.92 -8.27
N PRO A 70 4.93 -20.73 -8.97
CA PRO A 70 5.32 -21.25 -10.29
C PRO A 70 5.75 -20.12 -11.22
N ALA A 71 6.84 -20.33 -11.98
CA ALA A 71 7.42 -19.32 -12.85
C ALA A 71 6.42 -18.74 -13.87
N THR A 72 5.48 -19.57 -14.34
CA THR A 72 4.39 -19.14 -15.23
C THR A 72 3.42 -18.16 -14.59
N GLU A 73 3.13 -18.34 -13.29
CA GLU A 73 2.29 -17.40 -12.52
C GLU A 73 3.03 -16.09 -12.28
N VAL A 74 4.31 -16.16 -11.90
CA VAL A 74 5.15 -14.96 -11.71
C VAL A 74 5.25 -14.17 -13.02
N ALA A 75 5.51 -14.82 -14.15
CA ALA A 75 5.58 -14.15 -15.45
C ALA A 75 4.25 -13.48 -15.83
N ALA A 76 3.12 -14.16 -15.59
CA ALA A 76 1.79 -13.58 -15.84
C ALA A 76 1.51 -12.36 -14.96
N LEU A 77 1.93 -12.36 -13.68
CA LEU A 77 1.79 -11.23 -12.78
C LEU A 77 2.67 -10.04 -13.22
N MET A 78 3.92 -10.30 -13.66
CA MET A 78 4.79 -9.23 -14.20
C MET A 78 4.22 -8.64 -15.49
N GLY A 79 3.66 -9.47 -16.39
CA GLY A 79 2.94 -9.00 -17.57
C GLY A 79 1.71 -8.15 -17.21
N LEU A 80 0.98 -8.52 -16.17
CA LEU A 80 -0.16 -7.74 -15.69
C LEU A 80 0.28 -6.38 -15.13
N VAL A 81 1.39 -6.32 -14.40
CA VAL A 81 1.96 -5.04 -13.93
C VAL A 81 2.23 -4.13 -15.13
N LEU A 82 2.93 -4.64 -16.17
CA LEU A 82 3.24 -3.87 -17.38
C LEU A 82 1.99 -3.30 -18.07
N THR A 83 0.95 -4.12 -18.18
CA THR A 83 -0.30 -3.71 -18.88
C THR A 83 -1.24 -2.87 -18.02
N SER A 84 -1.07 -2.86 -16.69
CA SER A 84 -1.93 -2.11 -15.75
C SER A 84 -1.44 -0.69 -15.47
N LEU A 85 -0.18 -0.38 -15.82
CA LEU A 85 0.40 0.95 -15.68
C LEU A 85 -0.05 1.84 -16.86
N GLU A 86 -1.37 2.05 -16.95
CA GLU A 86 -1.97 2.92 -17.95
C GLU A 86 -1.99 4.37 -17.44
N ASP A 87 -1.36 5.26 -18.20
CA ASP A 87 -1.25 6.68 -17.84
C ASP A 87 -2.61 7.37 -17.67
N GLU A 88 -3.63 6.91 -18.38
CA GLU A 88 -4.94 7.56 -18.40
C GLU A 88 -5.56 7.72 -17.01
N ILE A 89 -5.53 6.67 -16.18
CA ILE A 89 -6.13 6.74 -14.83
C ILE A 89 -5.37 7.70 -13.92
N PHE A 90 -4.04 7.74 -14.03
CA PHE A 90 -3.20 8.61 -13.24
C PHE A 90 -3.39 10.07 -13.65
N MET A 91 -3.37 10.35 -14.95
CA MET A 91 -3.52 11.71 -15.46
C MET A 91 -4.92 12.24 -15.24
N LYS A 92 -5.98 11.46 -15.50
CA LYS A 92 -7.38 11.84 -15.29
C LYS A 92 -7.69 12.22 -13.85
N ASN A 93 -7.11 11.49 -12.89
CA ASN A 93 -7.34 11.70 -11.45
C ASN A 93 -6.25 12.57 -10.80
N ASN A 94 -5.28 13.08 -11.55
CA ASN A 94 -4.14 13.85 -11.02
C ASN A 94 -3.39 13.06 -9.92
N VAL A 95 -3.16 11.75 -10.15
CA VAL A 95 -2.52 10.83 -9.21
C VAL A 95 -1.06 10.66 -9.56
N ARG A 96 -0.16 10.90 -8.60
CA ARG A 96 1.26 10.59 -8.69
C ARG A 96 1.48 9.11 -8.41
N PHE A 97 2.21 8.43 -9.29
CA PHE A 97 2.59 7.02 -9.11
C PHE A 97 3.96 6.90 -8.44
N GLN A 98 4.09 5.99 -7.48
CA GLN A 98 5.34 5.62 -6.83
C GLN A 98 5.40 4.10 -6.61
N VAL A 99 6.61 3.57 -6.41
CA VAL A 99 6.83 2.15 -6.16
C VAL A 99 7.80 1.96 -4.99
N ILE A 100 7.52 0.95 -4.17
CA ILE A 100 8.40 0.51 -3.07
C ILE A 100 8.69 -0.99 -3.20
N GLY A 101 9.86 -1.42 -2.70
CA GLY A 101 10.30 -2.82 -2.67
C GLY A 101 11.65 -3.03 -3.36
N ASP A 102 12.01 -4.30 -3.57
CA ASP A 102 13.23 -4.73 -4.23
C ASP A 102 13.07 -4.66 -5.77
N ILE A 103 13.13 -3.44 -6.29
CA ILE A 103 12.88 -3.13 -7.70
C ILE A 103 13.97 -3.71 -8.61
N GLU A 104 15.20 -3.81 -8.12
CA GLU A 104 16.33 -4.38 -8.87
C GLU A 104 16.12 -5.86 -9.21
N ARG A 105 15.36 -6.58 -8.40
CA ARG A 105 14.99 -7.99 -8.62
C ARG A 105 13.96 -8.19 -9.73
N LEU A 106 13.22 -7.15 -10.11
CA LEU A 106 12.20 -7.22 -11.16
C LEU A 106 12.85 -7.36 -12.56
N PRO A 107 12.15 -7.94 -13.55
CA PRO A 107 12.59 -7.91 -14.93
C PRO A 107 12.88 -6.49 -15.39
N LYS A 108 13.93 -6.32 -16.22
CA LYS A 108 14.39 -4.99 -16.65
C LYS A 108 13.31 -4.17 -17.36
N GLU A 109 12.47 -4.83 -18.14
CA GLU A 109 11.33 -4.21 -18.81
C GLU A 109 10.33 -3.60 -17.81
N VAL A 110 10.04 -4.33 -16.69
CA VAL A 110 9.19 -3.83 -15.63
C VAL A 110 9.81 -2.63 -14.94
N GLN A 111 11.13 -2.69 -14.62
CA GLN A 111 11.85 -1.57 -14.02
C GLN A 111 11.74 -0.30 -14.86
N LEU A 112 11.94 -0.43 -16.19
CA LEU A 112 11.87 0.71 -17.12
C LEU A 112 10.46 1.30 -17.19
N LYS A 113 9.42 0.44 -17.24
CA LYS A 113 8.02 0.91 -17.29
C LYS A 113 7.62 1.61 -15.99
N LEU A 114 8.05 1.10 -14.85
CA LEU A 114 7.83 1.75 -13.55
C LEU A 114 8.46 3.16 -13.51
N GLN A 115 9.73 3.27 -13.97
CA GLN A 115 10.41 4.56 -14.01
C GLN A 115 9.72 5.54 -14.95
N GLU A 116 9.37 5.11 -16.16
CA GLU A 116 8.61 5.92 -17.13
C GLU A 116 7.31 6.45 -16.53
N THR A 117 6.53 5.59 -15.83
CA THR A 117 5.27 5.99 -15.21
C THR A 117 5.49 6.97 -14.05
N MET A 118 6.52 6.75 -13.21
CA MET A 118 6.87 7.69 -12.14
C MET A 118 7.23 9.07 -12.70
N ASP A 119 8.05 9.12 -13.75
CA ASP A 119 8.49 10.37 -14.39
C ASP A 119 7.31 11.09 -15.04
N HIS A 120 6.43 10.37 -15.74
CA HIS A 120 5.26 10.95 -16.40
C HIS A 120 4.25 11.54 -15.41
N THR A 121 4.08 10.91 -14.25
CA THR A 121 3.13 11.34 -13.22
C THR A 121 3.73 12.23 -12.14
N ALA A 122 5.01 12.62 -12.24
CA ALA A 122 5.76 13.33 -11.21
C ALA A 122 5.12 14.65 -10.76
N HIS A 123 4.41 15.33 -11.66
CA HIS A 123 3.76 16.62 -11.41
C HIS A 123 2.34 16.49 -10.85
N ASN A 124 1.78 15.27 -10.80
CA ASN A 124 0.45 15.04 -10.24
C ASN A 124 0.46 15.22 -8.72
N SER A 125 -0.63 15.75 -8.16
CA SER A 125 -0.65 16.26 -6.78
C SER A 125 -1.91 15.97 -5.97
N ALA A 126 -2.95 15.36 -6.55
CA ALA A 126 -4.19 15.10 -5.83
C ALA A 126 -4.00 13.97 -4.80
N MET A 127 -3.36 12.88 -5.22
CA MET A 127 -3.02 11.72 -4.38
C MET A 127 -1.73 11.08 -4.89
N THR A 128 -0.97 10.44 -4.01
CA THR A 128 0.13 9.55 -4.40
C THR A 128 -0.33 8.09 -4.25
N MET A 129 -0.37 7.35 -5.35
CA MET A 129 -0.55 5.89 -5.33
C MET A 129 0.81 5.20 -5.28
N VAL A 130 0.98 4.33 -4.29
CA VAL A 130 2.23 3.61 -4.06
C VAL A 130 1.97 2.11 -4.27
N VAL A 131 2.73 1.48 -5.15
CA VAL A 131 2.63 0.05 -5.40
C VAL A 131 3.80 -0.68 -4.75
N ALA A 132 3.51 -1.60 -3.83
CA ALA A 132 4.52 -2.45 -3.21
C ALA A 132 4.77 -3.68 -4.10
N LEU A 133 5.92 -3.69 -4.79
CA LEU A 133 6.37 -4.73 -5.72
C LEU A 133 7.67 -5.37 -5.24
N SER A 134 7.72 -6.70 -5.24
CA SER A 134 8.87 -7.43 -4.67
C SER A 134 9.19 -6.94 -3.26
N TYR A 135 8.14 -6.60 -2.50
CA TYR A 135 8.21 -5.98 -1.19
C TYR A 135 7.92 -6.98 -0.08
N SER A 136 8.63 -6.85 1.02
CA SER A 136 8.20 -7.36 2.33
C SER A 136 8.87 -6.55 3.43
N SER A 137 8.19 -6.38 4.57
CA SER A 137 8.70 -5.53 5.63
C SER A 137 9.97 -6.07 6.28
N ARG A 138 10.11 -7.40 6.42
CA ARG A 138 11.35 -8.00 6.94
C ARG A 138 12.53 -7.75 6.02
N TRP A 139 12.35 -7.82 4.71
CA TRP A 139 13.36 -7.45 3.72
C TRP A 139 13.75 -5.98 3.87
N GLU A 140 12.77 -5.10 3.98
CA GLU A 140 12.97 -3.66 4.11
C GLU A 140 13.73 -3.28 5.39
N ILE A 141 13.36 -3.88 6.53
CA ILE A 141 14.06 -3.67 7.81
C ILE A 141 15.52 -4.12 7.71
N VAL A 142 15.78 -5.27 7.08
CA VAL A 142 17.16 -5.76 6.86
C VAL A 142 17.93 -4.82 5.94
N LYS A 143 17.29 -4.30 4.87
CA LYS A 143 17.88 -3.28 3.98
C LYS A 143 18.26 -2.03 4.76
N ALA A 144 17.34 -1.43 5.50
CA ALA A 144 17.57 -0.24 6.31
C ALA A 144 18.71 -0.46 7.32
N THR A 145 18.70 -1.61 8.01
CA THR A 145 19.76 -1.97 8.96
C THR A 145 21.14 -2.04 8.31
N ARG A 146 21.24 -2.60 7.10
CA ARG A 146 22.52 -2.68 6.36
C ARG A 146 23.02 -1.31 5.94
N GLU A 147 22.13 -0.43 5.49
CA GLU A 147 22.47 0.93 5.09
C GLU A 147 22.96 1.76 6.29
N ILE A 148 22.25 1.69 7.42
CA ILE A 148 22.66 2.33 8.69
C ILE A 148 24.02 1.81 9.15
N ALA A 149 24.25 0.49 9.11
CA ALA A 149 25.54 -0.10 9.48
C ALA A 149 26.68 0.37 8.54
N ALA A 150 26.42 0.51 7.25
CA ALA A 150 27.38 1.04 6.29
C ALA A 150 27.69 2.51 6.55
N ASP A 151 26.69 3.33 6.87
CA ASP A 151 26.88 4.75 7.19
C ASP A 151 27.63 4.94 8.52
N LEU A 152 27.38 4.10 9.52
CA LEU A 152 28.13 4.05 10.76
C LEU A 152 29.62 3.69 10.51
N ALA A 153 29.87 2.63 9.73
CA ALA A 153 31.22 2.21 9.37
C ALA A 153 31.98 3.26 8.54
N ALA A 154 31.28 4.05 7.75
CA ALA A 154 31.83 5.15 6.97
C ALA A 154 32.00 6.44 7.77
N GLY A 155 31.63 6.47 9.06
CA GLY A 155 31.70 7.64 9.92
C GLY A 155 30.75 8.78 9.58
N LYS A 156 29.69 8.50 8.80
CA LYS A 156 28.65 9.48 8.43
C LYS A 156 27.66 9.73 9.59
N ILE A 157 27.46 8.73 10.43
CA ILE A 157 26.64 8.77 11.64
C ILE A 157 27.40 8.18 12.81
N GLN A 158 26.93 8.43 14.04
CA GLN A 158 27.42 7.84 15.28
C GLN A 158 26.37 6.89 15.85
N ASP A 159 26.77 6.00 16.76
CA ASP A 159 25.86 5.08 17.46
C ASP A 159 24.71 5.82 18.16
N ALA A 160 24.96 6.98 18.74
CA ALA A 160 23.97 7.81 19.40
C ALA A 160 22.88 8.38 18.42
N ASP A 161 23.14 8.42 17.12
CA ASP A 161 22.21 8.91 16.11
C ASP A 161 21.17 7.83 15.73
N ILE A 162 21.42 6.55 16.09
CA ILE A 162 20.53 5.45 15.76
C ILE A 162 19.29 5.52 16.66
N ASN A 163 18.18 5.92 16.05
CA ASN A 163 16.87 6.05 16.68
C ASN A 163 15.74 5.65 15.68
N GLU A 164 14.48 5.68 16.14
CA GLU A 164 13.32 5.30 15.31
C GLU A 164 13.18 6.17 14.05
N GLN A 165 13.53 7.45 14.15
CA GLN A 165 13.47 8.37 13.02
C GLN A 165 14.51 7.98 11.95
N LEU A 166 15.75 7.73 12.34
CA LEU A 166 16.80 7.32 11.41
C LEU A 166 16.43 6.01 10.69
N ILE A 167 15.83 5.04 11.41
CA ILE A 167 15.34 3.81 10.80
C ILE A 167 14.25 4.13 9.77
N SER A 168 13.28 4.97 10.11
CA SER A 168 12.19 5.38 9.21
C SER A 168 12.72 6.10 7.95
N GLU A 169 13.77 6.91 8.08
CA GLU A 169 14.42 7.60 6.96
C GLU A 169 15.12 6.65 5.98
N HIS A 170 15.56 5.45 6.44
CA HIS A 170 16.15 4.41 5.61
C HIS A 170 15.13 3.41 5.04
N MET A 171 13.84 3.52 5.41
CA MET A 171 12.78 2.74 4.80
C MET A 171 12.46 3.23 3.39
N THR A 172 12.00 2.33 2.52
CA THR A 172 11.55 2.69 1.17
C THR A 172 10.31 3.59 1.18
N THR A 173 9.66 3.71 2.33
CA THR A 173 8.46 4.51 2.60
C THR A 173 8.75 5.91 3.15
N SER A 174 10.03 6.31 3.29
CA SER A 174 10.45 7.57 3.95
C SER A 174 9.86 8.86 3.35
N PHE A 175 9.33 8.80 2.12
CA PHE A 175 8.73 9.93 1.41
C PHE A 175 7.25 10.15 1.74
N MET A 176 6.63 9.30 2.55
CA MET A 176 5.21 9.34 2.89
C MET A 176 4.98 9.07 4.39
N PRO A 177 3.86 9.55 4.97
CA PRO A 177 3.51 9.23 6.36
C PRO A 177 3.10 7.76 6.50
N ASP A 178 3.14 7.27 7.73
CA ASP A 178 2.62 5.95 8.06
C ASP A 178 1.13 5.83 7.76
N PRO A 179 0.62 4.61 7.43
CA PRO A 179 -0.80 4.41 7.17
C PRO A 179 -1.67 4.69 8.40
N ASP A 180 -2.76 5.44 8.21
CA ASP A 180 -3.81 5.58 9.21
C ASP A 180 -4.70 4.34 9.28
N LEU A 181 -4.99 3.76 8.10
CA LEU A 181 -5.87 2.61 7.94
C LEU A 181 -5.23 1.57 7.04
N LEU A 182 -5.16 0.32 7.53
CA LEU A 182 -4.83 -0.83 6.71
C LEU A 182 -6.08 -1.67 6.48
N ILE A 183 -6.42 -1.91 5.22
CA ILE A 183 -7.54 -2.75 4.80
C ILE A 183 -7.00 -4.07 4.25
N ARG A 184 -7.60 -5.20 4.66
CA ARG A 184 -7.38 -6.48 4.00
C ARG A 184 -8.71 -7.10 3.58
N THR A 185 -8.81 -7.41 2.28
CA THR A 185 -9.94 -8.11 1.68
C THR A 185 -9.76 -9.62 1.73
N GLY A 186 -10.81 -10.40 1.47
CA GLY A 186 -10.72 -11.84 1.28
C GLY A 186 -10.77 -12.69 2.54
N GLY A 187 -11.19 -12.15 3.71
CA GLY A 187 -11.51 -12.91 4.92
C GLY A 187 -10.31 -13.36 5.78
N GLU A 188 -9.08 -13.08 5.36
CA GLU A 188 -7.90 -13.44 6.13
C GLU A 188 -7.51 -12.35 7.13
N GLN A 189 -7.17 -12.74 8.38
CA GLN A 189 -6.90 -11.81 9.48
C GLN A 189 -5.40 -11.74 9.85
N ARG A 190 -4.54 -11.62 8.88
CA ARG A 190 -3.09 -11.45 9.04
C ARG A 190 -2.58 -10.36 8.10
N ILE A 191 -1.45 -9.75 8.44
CA ILE A 191 -0.84 -8.64 7.66
C ILE A 191 0.22 -9.13 6.66
N SER A 192 0.56 -10.40 6.66
CA SER A 192 1.41 -11.07 5.66
C SER A 192 2.73 -10.36 5.35
N ASN A 193 3.47 -9.95 6.38
CA ASN A 193 4.77 -9.29 6.24
C ASN A 193 4.70 -7.94 5.47
N TYR A 194 3.58 -7.22 5.59
CA TYR A 194 3.34 -5.96 4.94
C TYR A 194 3.45 -4.80 5.92
N LEU A 195 4.31 -3.83 5.65
CA LEU A 195 4.49 -2.56 6.37
C LEU A 195 4.60 -2.69 7.91
N LEU A 196 5.29 -3.73 8.44
CA LEU A 196 5.35 -4.01 9.88
C LEU A 196 5.78 -2.80 10.73
N TRP A 197 6.77 -2.04 10.25
CA TRP A 197 7.27 -0.86 10.94
C TRP A 197 6.23 0.26 10.92
N GLN A 198 5.66 0.52 9.75
CA GLN A 198 4.79 1.66 9.49
C GLN A 198 3.38 1.51 10.08
N ILE A 199 2.88 0.27 10.25
CA ILE A 199 1.51 0.02 10.74
C ILE A 199 1.41 -0.09 12.26
N ALA A 200 2.46 0.26 13.01
CA ALA A 200 2.51 0.13 14.46
C ALA A 200 1.30 0.77 15.18
N TYR A 201 0.77 1.85 14.62
CA TYR A 201 -0.39 2.59 15.14
C TYR A 201 -1.55 2.72 14.14
N SER A 202 -1.53 1.94 13.06
CA SER A 202 -2.61 1.93 12.07
C SER A 202 -3.85 1.23 12.61
N GLU A 203 -5.02 1.73 12.25
CA GLU A 203 -6.26 0.99 12.41
C GLU A 203 -6.35 -0.14 11.38
N LEU A 204 -6.78 -1.33 11.81
CA LEU A 204 -6.88 -2.51 10.94
C LEU A 204 -8.34 -2.81 10.63
N TYR A 205 -8.65 -2.98 9.35
CA TYR A 205 -9.97 -3.38 8.88
C TYR A 205 -9.86 -4.64 8.01
N PHE A 206 -10.57 -5.69 8.40
CA PHE A 206 -10.62 -6.96 7.69
C PHE A 206 -12.04 -7.20 7.16
N CYS A 207 -12.19 -7.63 5.91
CA CYS A 207 -13.49 -7.98 5.34
C CYS A 207 -13.43 -9.24 4.51
N ASP A 208 -14.58 -9.94 4.42
CA ASP A 208 -14.71 -11.20 3.68
C ASP A 208 -14.80 -10.99 2.18
N THR A 209 -15.15 -9.78 1.72
CA THR A 209 -15.27 -9.44 0.30
C THR A 209 -13.94 -9.69 -0.41
N PHE A 210 -13.96 -10.44 -1.51
CA PHE A 210 -12.78 -10.63 -2.36
C PHE A 210 -12.43 -9.34 -3.09
N TRP A 211 -11.13 -9.11 -3.32
CA TRP A 211 -10.64 -7.87 -3.92
C TRP A 211 -11.36 -7.46 -5.21
N PRO A 212 -11.65 -8.34 -6.22
CA PRO A 212 -12.34 -7.91 -7.42
C PRO A 212 -13.75 -7.34 -7.17
N ASP A 213 -14.42 -7.78 -6.10
CA ASP A 213 -15.76 -7.32 -5.72
C ASP A 213 -15.73 -6.20 -4.67
N PHE A 214 -14.53 -5.78 -4.20
CA PHE A 214 -14.37 -4.65 -3.29
C PHE A 214 -14.57 -3.35 -4.05
N ASP A 215 -15.63 -2.66 -3.72
CA ASP A 215 -16.09 -1.45 -4.39
C ASP A 215 -16.00 -0.20 -3.50
N GLU A 216 -16.54 0.91 -3.98
CA GLU A 216 -16.60 2.19 -3.28
C GLU A 216 -17.39 2.07 -1.97
N GLU A 217 -18.46 1.26 -1.92
CA GLU A 217 -19.22 1.04 -0.70
C GLU A 217 -18.42 0.24 0.33
N GLY A 218 -17.64 -0.74 -0.10
CA GLY A 218 -16.69 -1.47 0.75
C GLY A 218 -15.63 -0.54 1.36
N LEU A 219 -15.07 0.37 0.56
CA LEU A 219 -14.15 1.40 1.01
C LEU A 219 -14.81 2.34 2.02
N HIS A 220 -16.03 2.82 1.75
CA HIS A 220 -16.76 3.69 2.67
C HIS A 220 -17.05 3.01 4.01
N LYS A 221 -17.38 1.72 4.03
CA LYS A 221 -17.54 0.95 5.26
C LYS A 221 -16.26 0.89 6.08
N ALA A 222 -15.12 0.67 5.42
CA ALA A 222 -13.81 0.65 6.09
C ALA A 222 -13.46 2.02 6.69
N ILE A 223 -13.68 3.11 5.93
CA ILE A 223 -13.44 4.47 6.41
C ILE A 223 -14.40 4.83 7.55
N ALA A 224 -15.69 4.50 7.45
CA ALA A 224 -16.66 4.75 8.53
C ALA A 224 -16.32 3.97 9.81
N ASP A 225 -15.76 2.76 9.67
CA ASP A 225 -15.27 1.99 10.82
C ASP A 225 -14.06 2.69 11.46
N TYR A 226 -13.09 3.15 10.66
CA TYR A 226 -11.97 3.98 11.12
C TYR A 226 -12.45 5.23 11.87
N GLN A 227 -13.42 5.96 11.34
CA GLN A 227 -13.97 7.20 11.91
C GLN A 227 -14.66 7.01 13.27
N ARG A 228 -15.14 5.79 13.55
CA ARG A 228 -15.75 5.46 14.86
C ARG A 228 -14.71 5.13 15.93
N ARG A 229 -13.45 4.92 15.56
CA ARG A 229 -12.38 4.55 16.49
C ARG A 229 -11.68 5.78 17.03
N GLN A 230 -11.31 5.76 18.30
CA GLN A 230 -10.52 6.82 18.93
C GLN A 230 -9.05 6.44 18.94
N ARG A 231 -8.25 7.13 18.13
CA ARG A 231 -6.80 6.93 18.08
C ARG A 231 -6.13 7.62 19.28
N ARG A 232 -5.59 6.85 20.20
CA ARG A 232 -5.04 7.37 21.46
C ARG A 232 -3.53 7.51 21.49
N PHE A 233 -2.79 6.83 20.61
CA PHE A 233 -1.32 6.84 20.57
C PHE A 233 -0.68 6.67 21.95
N GLY A 234 -1.19 5.74 22.77
CA GLY A 234 -0.75 5.51 24.13
C GLY A 234 -1.25 6.49 25.18
N LYS A 235 -2.02 7.53 24.82
CA LYS A 235 -2.63 8.49 25.74
C LYS A 235 -3.90 7.96 26.40
N THR A 236 -4.25 8.52 27.54
CA THR A 236 -5.57 8.27 28.17
C THR A 236 -6.67 9.05 27.47
N GLU A 237 -7.92 8.63 27.63
CA GLU A 237 -9.09 9.29 27.05
C GLU A 237 -9.17 10.79 27.45
N ALA A 238 -8.94 11.07 28.74
CA ALA A 238 -8.93 12.45 29.26
C ALA A 238 -7.83 13.32 28.64
N GLN A 239 -6.68 12.75 28.27
CA GLN A 239 -5.61 13.50 27.58
C GLN A 239 -5.97 13.82 26.14
N VAL A 240 -6.61 12.91 25.42
CA VAL A 240 -7.09 13.14 24.05
C VAL A 240 -8.17 14.21 24.02
N GLU A 241 -9.14 14.17 24.95
CA GLU A 241 -10.20 15.18 25.05
C GLU A 241 -9.68 16.58 25.39
N ALA A 242 -8.58 16.67 26.16
CA ALA A 242 -7.98 17.95 26.53
C ALA A 242 -7.26 18.62 25.34
N GLU A 243 -6.76 17.85 24.37
CA GLU A 243 -6.08 18.37 23.18
C GLU A 243 -7.06 18.80 22.07
N GLN A 244 -8.31 18.37 22.13
CA GLN A 244 -9.37 18.71 21.16
C GLN A 244 -10.15 19.99 21.54
N LYS A 245 -9.86 20.57 22.70
CA LYS A 245 -10.44 21.82 23.21
C LYS A 245 -9.50 23.00 22.99
#